data_2fbbceaa025b41bf5f4b5b2d51028d04
#
_entry.id   2fbbceaa025b41bf5f4b5b2d51028d04
#
_cell.length_a   1.000
_cell.length_b   1.000
_cell.length_c   1.000
_cell.angle_alpha   90.00
_cell.angle_beta   90.00
_cell.angle_gamma   90.00
#
_symmetry.space_group_name_H-M   'P 1'
#
loop_
_entity.id
_entity.type
_entity.pdbx_description
1 polymer ?
#
loop_
_entity_poly.entity_id
_entity_poly.type
_entity_poly.pdbx_seq_one_letter_code
_entity_poly.pdbx_strand_id
1 'polypeptide(L)'
;MRQQDAPKPTPAARRCSGLARRVLTIAFALLILGLMTWAYAAGVPLASDRYGLLAFGLYGAFLSAHLVAQSLFAYLEHRRVAAAARRAAARGPLDAATARSVALTISAYQEDPAYLRQCLASARALLYPRARLRVLMVVDGNRAEDLYMVDMFREVFADEDPATYVWDGNYHQPWEPAAAGAVGAGAYREVEAEDPGRLAVEALVRTRRCVCVAQRWGGKREVMYTAFKALGDSVDYVQVCDSDTRLDPMALLELVQVLDEDPRVGAVGGDVRILNPLDSWVSFLSSLRYWVAFNVERACQSYFHCVSCISGPLGLYRNNLLQQFLEAWYNQKFLGTHCTFGDDRHLTNRMLSMGYATKYTSRSRCYSETPSSFLRWLSQQTRWSKSYFREWLYNALWWHRHHAWMTYEAVVSGLFPFFVAATVLRLFYAGRPWALLWVLLCVQGVALAKAAFAAWLRGCLRMVLLSLYAPLYMCGLLPAKFLALVTMNQSGWGTSGRRKLAANYVPLLPLALWALLLLGGLVRSVAHEARADWSGPSRAAEAYHLAAGAGAYVGYWVVMLTLYWVGVRRLCRRRTGGYRVQV
;
A
#
# COMPACT_ATOMS: atom_id res chain seq x y z
N MET A 1 -39.13 1.06 26.01
CA MET A 1 -38.83 -0.37 26.05
C MET A 1 -37.35 -0.52 26.39
N ARG A 2 -37.04 -0.97 27.60
CA ARG A 2 -35.67 -1.22 28.07
C ARG A 2 -35.16 -2.47 27.34
N GLN A 3 -34.07 -2.33 26.56
CA GLN A 3 -33.31 -3.47 26.06
C GLN A 3 -32.74 -4.23 27.26
N GLN A 4 -33.20 -5.44 27.47
CA GLN A 4 -32.64 -6.36 28.47
C GLN A 4 -31.19 -6.68 28.02
N ASP A 5 -30.23 -6.25 28.83
CA ASP A 5 -28.83 -6.61 28.69
C ASP A 5 -28.67 -8.13 28.83
N ALA A 6 -28.30 -8.81 27.75
CA ALA A 6 -27.94 -10.20 27.83
C ALA A 6 -26.76 -10.40 28.81
N PRO A 7 -26.78 -11.43 29.67
CA PRO A 7 -25.77 -11.63 30.69
C PRO A 7 -24.38 -11.69 30.08
N LYS A 8 -23.47 -10.82 30.54
CA LYS A 8 -22.07 -10.79 30.07
C LYS A 8 -21.41 -12.13 30.37
N PRO A 9 -20.84 -12.83 29.39
CA PRO A 9 -20.21 -14.16 29.59
C PRO A 9 -19.09 -14.07 30.64
N THR A 10 -18.95 -15.11 31.45
CA THR A 10 -17.91 -15.22 32.48
C THR A 10 -16.49 -15.12 31.90
N PRO A 11 -15.47 -14.67 32.65
CA PRO A 11 -14.10 -14.59 32.18
C PRO A 11 -13.54 -15.91 31.65
N ALA A 12 -13.93 -17.05 32.23
CA ALA A 12 -13.55 -18.38 31.77
C ALA A 12 -14.21 -18.73 30.42
N ALA A 13 -15.50 -18.44 30.23
CA ALA A 13 -16.20 -18.65 28.96
C ALA A 13 -15.61 -17.79 27.84
N ARG A 14 -15.17 -16.56 28.14
CA ARG A 14 -14.48 -15.69 27.18
C ARG A 14 -13.10 -16.24 26.79
N ARG A 15 -12.35 -16.84 27.71
CA ARG A 15 -11.04 -17.45 27.43
C ARG A 15 -11.19 -18.70 26.56
N CYS A 16 -12.15 -19.59 26.88
CA CYS A 16 -12.43 -20.79 26.09
C CYS A 16 -12.89 -20.44 24.67
N SER A 17 -13.77 -19.44 24.50
CA SER A 17 -14.21 -19.00 23.18
C SER A 17 -13.07 -18.36 22.37
N GLY A 18 -12.15 -17.68 23.02
CA GLY A 18 -10.98 -17.08 22.40
C GLY A 18 -9.98 -18.14 21.91
N LEU A 19 -9.72 -19.18 22.69
CA LEU A 19 -8.86 -20.31 22.32
C LEU A 19 -9.48 -21.09 21.16
N ALA A 20 -10.77 -21.43 21.25
CA ALA A 20 -11.49 -22.13 20.18
C ALA A 20 -11.42 -21.37 18.84
N ARG A 21 -11.62 -20.04 18.87
CA ARG A 21 -11.48 -19.21 17.67
C ARG A 21 -10.06 -19.24 17.09
N ARG A 22 -9.02 -19.20 17.92
CA ARG A 22 -7.63 -19.30 17.45
C ARG A 22 -7.36 -20.65 16.79
N VAL A 23 -7.75 -21.74 17.43
CA VAL A 23 -7.60 -23.10 16.89
C VAL A 23 -8.33 -23.23 15.55
N LEU A 24 -9.58 -22.78 15.48
CA LEU A 24 -10.38 -22.82 14.25
C LEU A 24 -9.74 -21.96 13.13
N THR A 25 -9.19 -20.79 13.46
CA THR A 25 -8.51 -19.92 12.49
C THR A 25 -7.21 -20.58 11.96
N ILE A 26 -6.43 -21.20 12.83
CA ILE A 26 -5.23 -21.94 12.43
C ILE A 26 -5.62 -23.13 11.54
N ALA A 27 -6.62 -23.91 11.94
CA ALA A 27 -7.12 -25.02 11.14
C ALA A 27 -7.61 -24.56 9.75
N PHE A 28 -8.32 -23.44 9.69
CA PHE A 28 -8.77 -22.84 8.44
C PHE A 28 -7.59 -22.36 7.57
N ALA A 29 -6.57 -21.72 8.15
CA ALA A 29 -5.36 -21.31 7.42
C ALA A 29 -4.60 -22.52 6.85
N LEU A 30 -4.48 -23.61 7.64
CA LEU A 30 -3.85 -24.85 7.19
C LEU A 30 -4.69 -25.56 6.12
N LEU A 31 -6.01 -25.52 6.21
CA LEU A 31 -6.91 -26.03 5.16
C LEU A 31 -6.68 -25.29 3.84
N ILE A 32 -6.62 -23.96 3.86
CA ILE A 32 -6.36 -23.16 2.65
C ILE A 32 -5.00 -23.51 2.06
N LEU A 33 -3.96 -23.56 2.88
CA LEU A 33 -2.60 -23.95 2.46
C LEU A 33 -2.60 -25.35 1.85
N GLY A 34 -3.27 -26.31 2.51
CA GLY A 34 -3.42 -27.68 2.02
C GLY A 34 -4.14 -27.75 0.68
N LEU A 35 -5.24 -27.01 0.52
CA LEU A 35 -5.98 -26.94 -0.75
C LEU A 35 -5.13 -26.31 -1.87
N MET A 36 -4.38 -25.22 -1.59
CA MET A 36 -3.47 -24.63 -2.57
C MET A 36 -2.37 -25.59 -2.98
N THR A 37 -1.75 -26.28 -2.03
CA THR A 37 -0.68 -27.25 -2.28
C THR A 37 -1.22 -28.46 -3.05
N TRP A 38 -2.37 -28.97 -2.66
CA TRP A 38 -3.04 -30.06 -3.38
C TRP A 38 -3.43 -29.65 -4.80
N ALA A 39 -4.04 -28.48 -4.99
CA ALA A 39 -4.40 -27.97 -6.31
C ALA A 39 -3.18 -27.79 -7.22
N TYR A 40 -2.06 -27.31 -6.63
CA TYR A 40 -0.79 -27.22 -7.33
C TYR A 40 -0.26 -28.61 -7.73
N ALA A 41 -0.17 -29.54 -6.79
CA ALA A 41 0.37 -30.87 -7.02
C ALA A 41 -0.50 -31.70 -7.98
N ALA A 42 -1.81 -31.69 -7.81
CA ALA A 42 -2.76 -32.41 -8.66
C ALA A 42 -2.91 -31.79 -10.06
N GLY A 43 -2.72 -30.48 -10.20
CA GLY A 43 -2.72 -29.79 -11.50
C GLY A 43 -1.52 -30.13 -12.39
N VAL A 44 -0.44 -30.63 -11.78
CA VAL A 44 0.79 -30.98 -12.47
C VAL A 44 0.63 -32.09 -13.52
N PRO A 45 0.01 -33.26 -13.22
CA PRO A 45 -0.20 -34.31 -14.21
C PRO A 45 -1.15 -33.89 -15.32
N LEU A 46 -2.16 -33.07 -15.03
CA LEU A 46 -3.12 -32.54 -16.00
C LEU A 46 -2.48 -31.63 -17.05
N ALA A 47 -1.33 -31.06 -16.73
CA ALA A 47 -0.58 -30.16 -17.62
C ALA A 47 0.25 -30.92 -18.66
N SER A 48 0.49 -32.24 -18.50
CA SER A 48 1.52 -32.93 -19.25
C SER A 48 1.10 -33.41 -20.63
N ASP A 49 -0.17 -33.74 -20.89
CA ASP A 49 -0.41 -34.64 -22.03
C ASP A 49 -1.22 -34.14 -23.22
N ARG A 50 -2.11 -33.16 -23.14
CA ARG A 50 -2.88 -32.82 -24.34
C ARG A 50 -3.34 -31.35 -24.50
N TYR A 51 -3.48 -30.59 -23.41
CA TYR A 51 -4.03 -29.24 -23.51
C TYR A 51 -3.25 -28.29 -22.60
N GLY A 52 -2.38 -27.47 -23.15
CA GLY A 52 -1.63 -26.43 -22.42
C GLY A 52 -2.50 -25.49 -21.58
N LEU A 53 -3.80 -25.36 -21.94
CA LEU A 53 -4.80 -24.64 -21.15
C LEU A 53 -5.02 -25.26 -19.75
N LEU A 54 -4.85 -26.58 -19.59
CA LEU A 54 -4.92 -27.25 -18.30
C LEU A 54 -3.61 -27.19 -17.51
N ALA A 55 -2.54 -26.59 -18.05
CA ALA A 55 -1.28 -26.39 -17.33
C ALA A 55 -1.46 -25.50 -16.09
N PHE A 56 -2.50 -24.65 -16.06
CA PHE A 56 -2.94 -23.98 -14.84
C PHE A 56 -3.67 -24.90 -13.87
N GLY A 57 -4.24 -26.01 -14.35
CA GLY A 57 -4.90 -27.04 -13.57
C GLY A 57 -5.84 -26.49 -12.51
N LEU A 58 -5.97 -27.23 -11.43
CA LEU A 58 -6.78 -26.83 -10.27
C LEU A 58 -6.27 -25.56 -9.57
N TYR A 59 -4.96 -25.30 -9.60
CA TYR A 59 -4.39 -24.09 -9.03
C TYR A 59 -4.83 -22.84 -9.80
N GLY A 60 -4.84 -22.89 -11.13
CA GLY A 60 -5.37 -21.82 -11.96
C GLY A 60 -6.87 -21.58 -11.76
N ALA A 61 -7.65 -22.66 -11.62
CA ALA A 61 -9.07 -22.57 -11.28
C ALA A 61 -9.29 -21.92 -9.90
N PHE A 62 -8.48 -22.30 -8.91
CA PHE A 62 -8.51 -21.68 -7.58
C PHE A 62 -8.23 -20.17 -7.64
N LEU A 63 -7.20 -19.76 -8.37
CA LEU A 63 -6.87 -18.33 -8.55
C LEU A 63 -7.98 -17.58 -9.30
N SER A 64 -8.59 -18.20 -10.30
CA SER A 64 -9.72 -17.62 -11.04
C SER A 64 -10.94 -17.43 -10.13
N ALA A 65 -11.27 -18.42 -9.32
CA ALA A 65 -12.32 -18.32 -8.31
C ALA A 65 -12.03 -17.21 -7.29
N HIS A 66 -10.78 -17.09 -6.83
CA HIS A 66 -10.36 -15.98 -5.97
C HIS A 66 -10.58 -14.61 -6.63
N LEU A 67 -10.18 -14.44 -7.89
CA LEU A 67 -10.37 -13.18 -8.63
C LEU A 67 -11.85 -12.85 -8.83
N VAL A 68 -12.69 -13.84 -9.13
CA VAL A 68 -14.14 -13.65 -9.26
C VAL A 68 -14.75 -13.22 -7.92
N ALA A 69 -14.43 -13.92 -6.83
CA ALA A 69 -14.90 -13.56 -5.49
C ALA A 69 -14.45 -12.15 -5.09
N GLN A 70 -13.17 -11.83 -5.29
CA GLN A 70 -12.62 -10.50 -5.00
C GLN A 70 -13.34 -9.41 -5.81
N SER A 71 -13.60 -9.65 -7.08
CA SER A 71 -14.31 -8.72 -7.97
C SER A 71 -15.76 -8.51 -7.53
N LEU A 72 -16.47 -9.59 -7.19
CA LEU A 72 -17.84 -9.54 -6.71
C LEU A 72 -17.96 -8.72 -5.42
N PHE A 73 -17.15 -9.00 -4.42
CA PHE A 73 -17.22 -8.30 -3.14
C PHE A 73 -16.74 -6.84 -3.25
N ALA A 74 -15.80 -6.54 -4.14
CA ALA A 74 -15.45 -5.16 -4.47
C ALA A 74 -16.64 -4.41 -5.09
N TYR A 75 -17.35 -5.01 -6.04
CA TYR A 75 -18.55 -4.42 -6.63
C TYR A 75 -19.64 -4.17 -5.58
N LEU A 76 -19.88 -5.12 -4.69
CA LEU A 76 -20.85 -4.98 -3.61
C LEU A 76 -20.47 -3.85 -2.64
N GLU A 77 -19.17 -3.70 -2.33
CA GLU A 77 -18.70 -2.58 -1.50
C GLU A 77 -18.94 -1.24 -2.19
N HIS A 78 -18.63 -1.11 -3.48
CA HIS A 78 -18.95 0.12 -4.22
C HIS A 78 -20.46 0.45 -4.19
N ARG A 79 -21.33 -0.55 -4.25
CA ARG A 79 -22.78 -0.37 -4.09
C ARG A 79 -23.15 0.13 -2.69
N ARG A 80 -22.49 -0.42 -1.63
CA ARG A 80 -22.67 0.03 -0.24
C ARG A 80 -22.21 1.48 -0.05
N VAL A 81 -21.00 1.82 -0.54
CA VAL A 81 -20.47 3.17 -0.49
C VAL A 81 -21.37 4.17 -1.21
N ALA A 82 -21.89 3.83 -2.39
CA ALA A 82 -22.85 4.68 -3.11
C ALA A 82 -24.17 4.85 -2.35
N ALA A 83 -24.67 3.82 -1.69
CA ALA A 83 -25.87 3.92 -0.86
C ALA A 83 -25.65 4.78 0.39
N ALA A 84 -24.50 4.63 1.06
CA ALA A 84 -24.11 5.47 2.21
C ALA A 84 -24.02 6.95 1.81
N ALA A 85 -23.42 7.23 0.64
CA ALA A 85 -23.35 8.59 0.10
C ALA A 85 -24.71 9.23 -0.15
N ARG A 86 -25.67 8.47 -0.68
CA ARG A 86 -27.05 8.97 -0.85
C ARG A 86 -27.70 9.30 0.49
N ARG A 87 -27.50 8.47 1.52
CA ARG A 87 -27.99 8.74 2.87
C ARG A 87 -27.32 9.98 3.48
N ALA A 88 -26.02 10.16 3.28
CA ALA A 88 -25.31 11.33 3.75
C ALA A 88 -25.81 12.61 3.08
N ALA A 89 -26.00 12.59 1.77
CA ALA A 89 -26.56 13.73 1.02
C ALA A 89 -27.98 14.11 1.49
N ALA A 90 -28.79 13.14 1.88
CA ALA A 90 -30.13 13.38 2.42
C ALA A 90 -30.13 14.02 3.84
N ARG A 91 -29.04 13.93 4.59
CA ARG A 91 -28.90 14.57 5.93
C ARG A 91 -28.55 16.05 5.84
N GLY A 92 -28.18 16.55 4.66
CA GLY A 92 -27.77 17.93 4.45
C GLY A 92 -26.27 18.16 4.75
N PRO A 93 -25.84 19.44 4.70
CA PRO A 93 -24.46 19.82 4.95
C PRO A 93 -24.05 19.55 6.40
N LEU A 94 -22.75 19.29 6.62
CA LEU A 94 -22.19 19.08 7.94
C LEU A 94 -22.25 20.37 8.74
N ASP A 95 -22.93 20.35 9.90
CA ASP A 95 -22.96 21.49 10.81
C ASP A 95 -21.62 21.61 11.56
N ALA A 96 -21.06 22.82 11.58
CA ALA A 96 -19.81 23.11 12.26
C ALA A 96 -19.85 22.85 13.78
N ALA A 97 -21.04 22.96 14.41
CA ALA A 97 -21.20 22.72 15.83
C ALA A 97 -21.07 21.22 16.19
N THR A 98 -21.57 20.35 15.33
CA THR A 98 -21.60 18.91 15.53
C THR A 98 -20.44 18.17 14.85
N ALA A 99 -19.68 18.85 13.99
CA ALA A 99 -18.54 18.28 13.30
C ALA A 99 -17.45 17.82 14.27
N ARG A 100 -16.87 16.64 13.99
CA ARG A 100 -15.72 16.11 14.75
C ARG A 100 -14.49 16.98 14.57
N SER A 101 -13.68 17.09 15.62
CA SER A 101 -12.38 17.75 15.53
C SER A 101 -11.35 16.83 14.83
N VAL A 102 -10.63 17.36 13.83
CA VAL A 102 -9.66 16.61 13.04
C VAL A 102 -8.34 17.35 12.98
N ALA A 103 -7.23 16.62 13.14
CA ALA A 103 -5.90 17.10 12.79
C ALA A 103 -5.41 16.44 11.51
N LEU A 104 -5.10 17.23 10.50
CA LEU A 104 -4.37 16.80 9.31
C LEU A 104 -2.88 16.89 9.62
N THR A 105 -2.19 15.74 9.64
CA THR A 105 -0.75 15.67 9.89
C THR A 105 0.00 15.41 8.58
N ILE A 106 0.97 16.26 8.26
CA ILE A 106 1.79 16.20 7.04
C ILE A 106 3.23 15.93 7.46
N SER A 107 3.81 14.83 6.96
CA SER A 107 5.21 14.47 7.21
C SER A 107 6.07 14.87 6.02
N ALA A 108 7.04 15.77 6.22
CA ALA A 108 7.88 16.32 5.15
C ALA A 108 9.37 16.07 5.39
N TYR A 109 10.11 15.72 4.33
CA TYR A 109 11.57 15.60 4.35
C TYR A 109 12.15 15.84 2.96
N GLN A 110 12.93 16.93 2.80
CA GLN A 110 13.62 17.28 1.54
C GLN A 110 12.73 17.09 0.30
N GLU A 111 11.47 17.56 0.38
CA GLU A 111 10.47 17.37 -0.65
C GLU A 111 10.70 18.32 -1.83
N ASP A 112 10.22 17.96 -3.01
CA ASP A 112 10.20 18.87 -4.16
C ASP A 112 9.28 20.05 -3.86
N PRO A 113 9.77 21.31 -4.02
CA PRO A 113 8.99 22.50 -3.69
C PRO A 113 7.64 22.59 -4.43
N ALA A 114 7.54 22.08 -5.67
CA ALA A 114 6.30 22.13 -6.44
C ALA A 114 5.26 21.16 -5.87
N TYR A 115 5.67 19.94 -5.50
CA TYR A 115 4.77 18.96 -4.87
C TYR A 115 4.36 19.39 -3.47
N LEU A 116 5.29 19.90 -2.65
CA LEU A 116 4.97 20.40 -1.32
C LEU A 116 3.96 21.57 -1.38
N ARG A 117 4.19 22.56 -2.26
CA ARG A 117 3.25 23.67 -2.45
C ARG A 117 1.87 23.17 -2.85
N GLN A 118 1.79 22.20 -3.75
CA GLN A 118 0.53 21.60 -4.18
C GLN A 118 -0.17 20.85 -3.03
N CYS A 119 0.59 20.14 -2.20
CA CYS A 119 0.07 19.47 -0.99
C CYS A 119 -0.55 20.49 -0.04
N LEU A 120 0.20 21.51 0.36
CA LEU A 120 -0.24 22.54 1.29
C LEU A 120 -1.45 23.34 0.76
N ALA A 121 -1.43 23.72 -0.51
CA ALA A 121 -2.56 24.40 -1.15
C ALA A 121 -3.82 23.52 -1.15
N SER A 122 -3.68 22.21 -1.40
CA SER A 122 -4.79 21.27 -1.35
C SER A 122 -5.33 21.03 0.07
N ALA A 123 -4.46 21.02 1.08
CA ALA A 123 -4.84 20.94 2.48
C ALA A 123 -5.67 22.15 2.91
N ARG A 124 -5.26 23.34 2.47
CA ARG A 124 -6.02 24.59 2.68
C ARG A 124 -7.39 24.59 1.98
N ALA A 125 -7.50 23.93 0.83
CA ALA A 125 -8.72 23.85 0.02
C ALA A 125 -9.73 22.79 0.51
N LEU A 126 -9.46 22.07 1.59
CA LEU A 126 -10.36 21.06 2.13
C LEU A 126 -11.70 21.68 2.57
N LEU A 127 -12.79 21.07 2.12
CA LEU A 127 -14.15 21.45 2.49
C LEU A 127 -14.53 20.79 3.81
N TYR A 128 -14.03 21.35 4.89
CA TYR A 128 -14.32 20.95 6.26
C TYR A 128 -14.43 22.19 7.16
N PRO A 129 -15.26 22.19 8.22
CA PRO A 129 -15.39 23.36 9.11
C PRO A 129 -14.04 23.78 9.68
N ARG A 130 -13.58 24.99 9.37
CA ARG A 130 -12.23 25.47 9.72
C ARG A 130 -11.96 25.45 11.23
N ALA A 131 -12.95 25.75 12.04
CA ALA A 131 -12.85 25.68 13.50
C ALA A 131 -12.62 24.27 14.04
N ARG A 132 -12.90 23.24 13.23
CA ARG A 132 -12.75 21.82 13.58
C ARG A 132 -11.58 21.14 12.87
N LEU A 133 -10.84 21.86 12.02
CA LEU A 133 -9.69 21.33 11.29
C LEU A 133 -8.41 22.01 11.76
N ARG A 134 -7.45 21.24 12.25
CA ARG A 134 -6.07 21.66 12.50
C ARG A 134 -5.16 21.12 11.40
N VAL A 135 -4.15 21.88 11.03
CA VAL A 135 -3.12 21.46 10.07
C VAL A 135 -1.77 21.49 10.76
N LEU A 136 -1.15 20.35 10.87
CA LEU A 136 0.16 20.16 11.50
C LEU A 136 1.13 19.58 10.48
N MET A 137 2.15 20.34 10.11
CA MET A 137 3.27 19.84 9.32
C MET A 137 4.47 19.64 10.22
N VAL A 138 5.11 18.46 10.12
CA VAL A 138 6.38 18.18 10.81
C VAL A 138 7.43 17.87 9.75
N VAL A 139 8.53 18.64 9.79
CA VAL A 139 9.67 18.55 8.90
C VAL A 139 10.76 17.72 9.57
N ASP A 140 11.24 16.68 8.91
CA ASP A 140 12.31 15.81 9.37
C ASP A 140 13.69 16.39 9.00
N GLY A 141 14.12 17.39 9.73
CA GLY A 141 15.35 18.14 9.53
C GLY A 141 15.17 19.60 9.96
N ASN A 142 16.18 20.14 10.66
CA ASN A 142 16.20 21.49 11.18
C ASN A 142 17.38 22.30 10.63
N ARG A 143 18.06 21.78 9.59
CA ARG A 143 19.18 22.48 8.94
C ARG A 143 18.66 23.57 8.00
N ALA A 144 19.50 24.55 7.71
CA ALA A 144 19.15 25.66 6.82
C ALA A 144 18.62 25.20 5.45
N GLU A 145 19.13 24.06 4.94
CA GLU A 145 18.68 23.45 3.68
C GLU A 145 17.25 22.86 3.74
N ASP A 146 16.69 22.64 4.94
CA ASP A 146 15.36 22.07 5.15
C ASP A 146 14.29 23.13 5.44
N LEU A 147 14.72 24.34 5.88
CA LEU A 147 13.81 25.39 6.37
C LEU A 147 12.94 26.01 5.26
N TYR A 148 13.29 25.86 3.98
CA TYR A 148 12.42 26.29 2.88
C TYR A 148 11.00 25.67 2.96
N MET A 149 10.87 24.47 3.56
CA MET A 149 9.57 23.83 3.77
C MET A 149 8.75 24.56 4.83
N VAL A 150 9.40 25.09 5.88
CA VAL A 150 8.77 25.91 6.91
C VAL A 150 8.31 27.24 6.35
N ASP A 151 9.16 27.89 5.54
CA ASP A 151 8.83 29.17 4.89
C ASP A 151 7.66 29.01 3.91
N MET A 152 7.64 27.92 3.14
CA MET A 152 6.53 27.61 2.24
C MET A 152 5.21 27.38 3.00
N PHE A 153 5.27 26.70 4.16
CA PHE A 153 4.09 26.52 5.01
C PHE A 153 3.56 27.88 5.49
N ARG A 154 4.46 28.76 5.96
CA ARG A 154 4.12 30.12 6.41
C ARG A 154 3.51 30.94 5.29
N GLU A 155 4.05 30.85 4.07
CA GLU A 155 3.51 31.53 2.88
C GLU A 155 2.09 31.06 2.53
N VAL A 156 1.88 29.72 2.44
CA VAL A 156 0.59 29.17 2.03
C VAL A 156 -0.52 29.43 3.04
N PHE A 157 -0.21 29.46 4.33
CA PHE A 157 -1.17 29.68 5.41
C PHE A 157 -1.12 31.10 6.01
N ALA A 158 -0.53 32.08 5.33
CA ALA A 158 -0.25 33.44 5.84
C ALA A 158 -1.49 34.12 6.45
N ASP A 159 -2.67 33.91 5.88
CA ASP A 159 -3.95 34.47 6.35
C ASP A 159 -4.57 33.70 7.54
N GLU A 160 -3.95 32.63 8.00
CA GLU A 160 -4.45 31.76 9.06
C GLU A 160 -3.61 31.80 10.34
N ASP A 161 -2.76 32.80 10.48
CA ASP A 161 -1.83 33.01 11.60
C ASP A 161 -0.98 31.74 11.92
N PRO A 162 -0.16 31.26 10.95
CA PRO A 162 0.58 30.01 11.10
C PRO A 162 1.70 30.15 12.14
N ALA A 163 1.73 29.25 13.12
CA ALA A 163 2.82 29.15 14.07
C ALA A 163 3.92 28.22 13.53
N THR A 164 5.16 28.65 13.66
CA THR A 164 6.32 27.82 13.24
C THR A 164 7.33 27.72 14.37
N TYR A 165 7.95 26.54 14.52
CA TYR A 165 8.95 26.31 15.52
C TYR A 165 10.08 25.44 14.96
N VAL A 166 11.33 25.80 15.27
CA VAL A 166 12.51 24.99 14.94
C VAL A 166 13.00 24.37 16.23
N TRP A 167 12.91 23.05 16.32
CA TRP A 167 13.30 22.27 17.49
C TRP A 167 14.65 21.58 17.25
N ASP A 168 15.61 21.82 18.13
CA ASP A 168 16.96 21.25 18.02
C ASP A 168 17.02 19.75 18.41
N GLY A 169 15.95 19.24 19.04
CA GLY A 169 15.74 17.84 19.37
C GLY A 169 14.60 17.18 18.60
N ASN A 170 14.24 16.01 19.07
CA ASN A 170 12.99 15.30 18.80
C ASN A 170 12.60 14.49 20.06
N TYR A 171 11.50 13.77 20.07
CA TYR A 171 11.05 13.05 21.28
C TYR A 171 12.00 11.97 21.78
N HIS A 172 12.78 11.35 20.90
CA HIS A 172 13.68 10.24 21.23
C HIS A 172 15.16 10.62 21.20
N GLN A 173 15.47 11.82 20.72
CA GLN A 173 16.79 12.42 20.75
C GLN A 173 16.66 13.85 21.27
N PRO A 174 16.46 14.03 22.59
CA PRO A 174 16.30 15.35 23.19
C PRO A 174 17.55 16.21 22.95
N TRP A 175 17.37 17.52 23.01
CA TRP A 175 18.46 18.47 22.98
C TRP A 175 19.40 18.24 24.18
N GLU A 176 20.66 17.92 23.92
CA GLU A 176 21.70 17.93 24.95
C GLU A 176 22.22 19.36 25.06
N PRO A 177 22.12 20.01 26.23
CA PRO A 177 22.81 21.29 26.44
C PRO A 177 24.28 21.08 26.10
N ALA A 178 24.83 21.93 25.22
CA ALA A 178 26.28 21.93 24.92
C ALA A 178 27.03 21.87 26.24
N ALA A 179 27.85 20.83 26.41
CA ALA A 179 28.54 20.54 27.68
C ALA A 179 29.19 21.81 28.24
N ALA A 180 28.58 22.40 29.24
CA ALA A 180 29.25 23.34 30.10
C ALA A 180 30.42 22.59 30.71
N GLY A 181 31.62 23.07 30.45
CA GLY A 181 32.90 22.40 30.62
C GLY A 181 32.97 21.51 31.85
N ALA A 182 33.62 20.38 31.70
CA ALA A 182 33.85 19.36 32.68
C ALA A 182 34.25 19.92 34.05
N VAL A 183 33.36 19.79 35.03
CA VAL A 183 33.71 19.90 36.43
C VAL A 183 33.00 18.80 37.22
N GLY A 184 33.80 17.84 37.76
CA GLY A 184 33.48 17.12 38.98
C GLY A 184 32.46 15.98 38.88
N ALA A 185 33.00 14.76 38.86
CA ALA A 185 32.24 13.55 39.23
C ALA A 185 31.68 13.70 40.65
N GLY A 186 30.34 13.58 40.78
CA GLY A 186 29.70 13.41 42.07
C GLY A 186 28.51 14.35 42.33
N ALA A 187 27.50 14.35 41.47
CA ALA A 187 26.21 14.92 41.83
C ALA A 187 25.08 13.99 41.32
N TYR A 188 24.23 13.68 42.23
CA TYR A 188 22.97 12.95 42.10
C TYR A 188 22.20 13.32 40.82
N ARG A 189 21.59 12.32 40.21
CA ARG A 189 20.60 12.43 39.12
C ARG A 189 19.52 13.41 39.55
N GLU A 190 19.69 14.68 39.27
CA GLU A 190 18.60 15.64 39.36
C GLU A 190 17.64 15.38 38.24
N VAL A 191 16.38 15.35 38.62
CA VAL A 191 15.13 15.45 37.83
C VAL A 191 15.42 15.78 36.37
N GLU A 192 15.04 14.89 35.45
CA GLU A 192 15.05 15.12 34.00
C GLU A 192 14.36 16.46 33.74
N ALA A 193 15.14 17.49 33.48
CA ALA A 193 14.60 18.78 33.06
C ALA A 193 13.81 18.55 31.77
N GLU A 194 12.50 18.78 31.83
CA GLU A 194 11.62 18.62 30.65
C GLU A 194 12.23 19.47 29.51
N ASP A 195 12.41 18.87 28.33
CA ASP A 195 12.95 19.55 27.15
C ASP A 195 12.04 20.76 26.81
N PRO A 196 12.53 22.00 26.95
CA PRO A 196 11.73 23.20 26.68
C PRO A 196 11.21 23.24 25.24
N GLY A 197 11.93 22.64 24.29
CA GLY A 197 11.50 22.50 22.91
C GLY A 197 10.27 21.62 22.78
N ARG A 198 10.25 20.49 23.51
CA ARG A 198 9.08 19.61 23.58
C ARG A 198 7.85 20.34 24.11
N LEU A 199 7.99 21.06 25.24
CA LEU A 199 6.88 21.81 25.83
C LEU A 199 6.37 22.90 24.89
N ALA A 200 7.26 23.60 24.20
CA ALA A 200 6.88 24.60 23.21
C ALA A 200 6.09 23.99 22.03
N VAL A 201 6.54 22.86 21.49
CA VAL A 201 5.86 22.14 20.42
C VAL A 201 4.47 21.67 20.87
N GLU A 202 4.35 21.06 22.06
CA GLU A 202 3.05 20.60 22.58
C GLU A 202 2.08 21.78 22.81
N ALA A 203 2.56 22.88 23.37
CA ALA A 203 1.77 24.09 23.57
C ALA A 203 1.26 24.67 22.25
N LEU A 204 2.16 24.81 21.24
CA LEU A 204 1.78 25.33 19.93
C LEU A 204 0.74 24.45 19.22
N VAL A 205 0.96 23.15 19.19
CA VAL A 205 0.08 22.18 18.51
C VAL A 205 -1.32 22.14 19.15
N ARG A 206 -1.41 22.33 20.47
CA ARG A 206 -2.71 22.32 21.17
C ARG A 206 -3.47 23.65 21.08
N THR A 207 -2.76 24.76 20.93
CA THR A 207 -3.37 26.11 20.96
C THR A 207 -3.58 26.73 19.58
N ARG A 208 -2.75 26.39 18.58
CA ARG A 208 -2.81 26.97 17.23
C ARG A 208 -3.46 26.01 16.25
N ARG A 209 -4.12 26.57 15.23
CA ARG A 209 -4.77 25.77 14.18
C ARG A 209 -3.82 25.28 13.11
N CYS A 210 -2.91 26.14 12.65
CA CYS A 210 -1.91 25.84 11.63
C CYS A 210 -0.52 25.90 12.25
N VAL A 211 0.17 24.76 12.33
CA VAL A 211 1.48 24.64 12.97
C VAL A 211 2.46 23.93 12.06
N CYS A 212 3.68 24.45 11.96
CA CYS A 212 4.79 23.77 11.31
C CYS A 212 5.96 23.64 12.30
N VAL A 213 6.45 22.43 12.50
CA VAL A 213 7.58 22.11 13.36
C VAL A 213 8.69 21.52 12.49
N ALA A 214 9.88 22.12 12.52
CA ALA A 214 11.11 21.51 12.00
C ALA A 214 11.87 20.91 13.18
N GLN A 215 12.15 19.61 13.12
CA GLN A 215 12.82 18.89 14.21
C GLN A 215 14.13 18.26 13.76
N ARG A 216 14.98 17.87 14.71
CA ARG A 216 16.17 17.06 14.43
C ARG A 216 15.79 15.80 13.67
N TRP A 217 16.57 15.43 12.65
CA TRP A 217 16.30 14.28 11.81
C TRP A 217 16.19 12.99 12.63
N GLY A 218 15.09 12.27 12.45
CA GLY A 218 14.81 11.02 13.15
C GLY A 218 14.13 9.96 12.26
N GLY A 219 13.78 10.32 11.01
CA GLY A 219 13.06 9.47 10.07
C GLY A 219 11.54 9.63 10.14
N LYS A 220 10.83 9.14 9.12
CA LYS A 220 9.38 9.35 8.96
C LYS A 220 8.58 8.95 10.21
N ARG A 221 8.97 7.86 10.87
CA ARG A 221 8.26 7.37 12.05
C ARG A 221 8.38 8.33 13.23
N GLU A 222 9.55 8.97 13.41
CA GLU A 222 9.76 10.00 14.41
C GLU A 222 8.89 11.23 14.13
N VAL A 223 8.85 11.69 12.88
CA VAL A 223 8.00 12.81 12.45
C VAL A 223 6.52 12.55 12.75
N MET A 224 6.03 11.37 12.42
CA MET A 224 4.64 10.97 12.71
C MET A 224 4.41 10.85 14.22
N TYR A 225 5.38 10.31 14.96
CA TYR A 225 5.29 10.20 16.42
C TYR A 225 5.20 11.58 17.07
N THR A 226 6.05 12.51 16.66
CA THR A 226 6.00 13.91 17.12
C THR A 226 4.63 14.52 16.89
N ALA A 227 4.08 14.37 15.68
CA ALA A 227 2.75 14.90 15.38
C ALA A 227 1.67 14.30 16.29
N PHE A 228 1.66 12.99 16.46
CA PHE A 228 0.64 12.29 17.26
C PHE A 228 0.78 12.56 18.76
N LYS A 229 2.01 12.56 19.27
CA LYS A 229 2.29 12.80 20.69
C LYS A 229 1.95 14.23 21.10
N ALA A 230 2.35 15.22 20.28
CA ALA A 230 2.05 16.62 20.56
C ALA A 230 0.54 16.93 20.51
N LEU A 231 -0.22 16.27 19.64
CA LEU A 231 -1.68 16.38 19.59
C LEU A 231 -2.33 15.84 20.86
N GLY A 232 -1.80 14.75 21.45
CA GLY A 232 -2.46 14.07 22.58
C GLY A 232 -3.93 13.79 22.29
N ASP A 233 -4.82 14.01 23.26
CA ASP A 233 -6.28 13.81 23.14
C ASP A 233 -7.04 15.05 22.64
N SER A 234 -6.35 16.03 22.04
CA SER A 234 -6.94 17.33 21.68
C SER A 234 -7.87 17.30 20.46
N VAL A 235 -7.95 16.20 19.72
CA VAL A 235 -8.79 16.01 18.54
C VAL A 235 -9.44 14.61 18.54
N ASP A 236 -10.60 14.49 17.88
CA ASP A 236 -11.30 13.20 17.74
C ASP A 236 -10.61 12.27 16.74
N TYR A 237 -10.16 12.82 15.62
CA TYR A 237 -9.56 12.06 14.52
C TYR A 237 -8.24 12.67 14.07
N VAL A 238 -7.33 11.80 13.59
CA VAL A 238 -6.07 12.20 12.97
C VAL A 238 -6.02 11.68 11.55
N GLN A 239 -5.87 12.60 10.58
CA GLN A 239 -5.60 12.27 9.19
C GLN A 239 -4.10 12.33 8.94
N VAL A 240 -3.55 11.28 8.34
CA VAL A 240 -2.16 11.23 7.87
C VAL A 240 -2.12 11.60 6.40
N CYS A 241 -1.11 12.39 6.01
CA CYS A 241 -0.86 12.81 4.64
C CYS A 241 0.65 12.87 4.37
N ASP A 242 1.07 12.40 3.20
CA ASP A 242 2.45 12.57 2.73
C ASP A 242 2.63 13.93 2.05
N SER A 243 3.82 14.52 2.12
CA SER A 243 4.11 15.87 1.62
C SER A 243 4.07 16.03 0.10
N ASP A 244 4.07 14.93 -0.66
CA ASP A 244 3.93 14.87 -2.11
C ASP A 244 2.46 14.70 -2.59
N THR A 245 1.51 14.72 -1.64
CA THR A 245 0.13 14.33 -1.89
C THR A 245 -0.79 15.53 -2.07
N ARG A 246 -1.53 15.57 -3.18
CA ARG A 246 -2.62 16.50 -3.41
C ARG A 246 -3.95 15.87 -2.99
N LEU A 247 -4.61 16.47 -2.01
CA LEU A 247 -5.92 16.04 -1.52
C LEU A 247 -7.06 16.58 -2.42
N ASP A 248 -8.11 15.78 -2.59
CA ASP A 248 -9.38 16.25 -3.15
C ASP A 248 -10.09 17.10 -2.09
N PRO A 249 -10.78 18.21 -2.45
CA PRO A 249 -11.46 19.05 -1.47
C PRO A 249 -12.45 18.33 -0.56
N MET A 250 -13.09 17.28 -1.04
CA MET A 250 -14.04 16.47 -0.26
C MET A 250 -13.38 15.31 0.51
N ALA A 251 -12.05 15.11 0.35
CA ALA A 251 -11.38 13.91 0.83
C ALA A 251 -11.57 13.67 2.34
N LEU A 252 -11.38 14.69 3.15
CA LEU A 252 -11.53 14.58 4.61
C LEU A 252 -12.97 14.30 5.02
N LEU A 253 -13.93 15.02 4.47
CA LEU A 253 -15.34 14.85 4.80
C LEU A 253 -15.83 13.42 4.54
N GLU A 254 -15.44 12.84 3.40
CA GLU A 254 -15.80 11.48 3.02
C GLU A 254 -15.16 10.41 3.93
N LEU A 255 -13.99 10.66 4.51
CA LEU A 255 -13.38 9.77 5.50
C LEU A 255 -14.08 9.88 6.87
N VAL A 256 -14.37 11.09 7.31
CA VAL A 256 -15.06 11.35 8.58
C VAL A 256 -16.42 10.68 8.60
N GLN A 257 -17.18 10.78 7.51
CA GLN A 257 -18.50 10.13 7.41
C GLN A 257 -18.45 8.62 7.65
N VAL A 258 -17.40 7.94 7.16
CA VAL A 258 -17.24 6.48 7.38
C VAL A 258 -16.99 6.14 8.84
N LEU A 259 -16.16 6.94 9.55
CA LEU A 259 -15.90 6.72 10.97
C LEU A 259 -17.12 7.06 11.84
N ASP A 260 -17.88 8.09 11.47
CA ASP A 260 -19.07 8.50 12.22
C ASP A 260 -20.24 7.51 12.05
N GLU A 261 -20.34 6.84 10.89
CA GLU A 261 -21.39 5.84 10.63
C GLU A 261 -21.24 4.56 11.47
N ASP A 262 -20.00 4.13 11.79
CA ASP A 262 -19.77 2.88 12.55
C ASP A 262 -18.67 3.05 13.60
N PRO A 263 -19.02 3.06 14.89
CA PRO A 263 -18.06 3.20 15.98
C PRO A 263 -17.07 2.02 16.11
N ARG A 264 -17.34 0.88 15.46
CA ARG A 264 -16.43 -0.27 15.42
C ARG A 264 -15.28 -0.07 14.43
N VAL A 265 -15.40 0.91 13.53
CA VAL A 265 -14.33 1.23 12.58
C VAL A 265 -13.29 2.12 13.27
N GLY A 266 -12.07 1.61 13.41
CA GLY A 266 -10.94 2.34 14.03
C GLY A 266 -10.17 3.22 13.04
N ALA A 267 -10.12 2.82 11.75
CA ALA A 267 -9.41 3.55 10.71
C ALA A 267 -10.06 3.36 9.34
N VAL A 268 -9.93 4.37 8.49
CA VAL A 268 -10.43 4.37 7.11
C VAL A 268 -9.42 4.99 6.16
N GLY A 269 -9.29 4.42 4.97
CA GLY A 269 -8.46 4.96 3.87
C GLY A 269 -9.28 5.34 2.65
N GLY A 270 -8.73 6.24 1.85
CA GLY A 270 -9.33 6.67 0.58
C GLY A 270 -8.63 6.08 -0.65
N ASP A 271 -9.08 6.50 -1.82
CA ASP A 271 -8.60 6.13 -3.15
C ASP A 271 -7.37 6.98 -3.53
N VAL A 272 -6.19 6.39 -3.43
CA VAL A 272 -4.94 7.03 -3.85
C VAL A 272 -4.73 6.83 -5.34
N ARG A 273 -4.60 7.92 -6.07
CA ARG A 273 -4.36 7.96 -7.51
C ARG A 273 -2.98 8.50 -7.82
N ILE A 274 -2.45 8.15 -8.97
CA ILE A 274 -1.15 8.65 -9.42
C ILE A 274 -1.30 10.01 -10.08
N LEU A 275 -0.49 10.97 -9.63
CA LEU A 275 -0.47 12.36 -10.11
C LEU A 275 0.20 12.49 -11.48
N ASN A 276 1.28 11.73 -11.69
CA ASN A 276 2.13 11.78 -12.88
C ASN A 276 2.05 10.52 -13.79
N PRO A 277 0.85 10.08 -14.23
CA PRO A 277 0.69 8.79 -14.93
C PRO A 277 1.30 8.76 -16.33
N LEU A 278 1.63 9.91 -16.93
CA LEU A 278 2.12 10.00 -18.30
C LEU A 278 3.62 10.29 -18.42
N ASP A 279 4.34 10.41 -17.29
CA ASP A 279 5.77 10.72 -17.30
C ASP A 279 6.60 9.56 -17.88
N SER A 280 6.18 8.32 -17.62
CA SER A 280 6.85 7.13 -18.13
C SER A 280 5.88 5.96 -18.30
N TRP A 281 6.36 4.87 -18.94
CA TRP A 281 5.60 3.62 -19.02
C TRP A 281 5.43 2.97 -17.64
N VAL A 282 6.41 3.12 -16.74
CA VAL A 282 6.35 2.61 -15.36
C VAL A 282 5.27 3.36 -14.57
N SER A 283 5.27 4.70 -14.61
CA SER A 283 4.25 5.51 -13.93
C SER A 283 2.86 5.25 -14.50
N PHE A 284 2.75 5.04 -15.83
CA PHE A 284 1.48 4.69 -16.46
C PHE A 284 0.94 3.35 -15.95
N LEU A 285 1.73 2.28 -16.01
CA LEU A 285 1.31 0.96 -15.53
C LEU A 285 1.06 0.96 -14.02
N SER A 286 1.85 1.70 -13.24
CA SER A 286 1.62 1.90 -11.82
C SER A 286 0.26 2.56 -11.57
N SER A 287 -0.13 3.56 -12.37
CA SER A 287 -1.42 4.24 -12.21
C SER A 287 -2.61 3.29 -12.40
N LEU A 288 -2.52 2.37 -13.36
CA LEU A 288 -3.54 1.34 -13.59
C LEU A 288 -3.57 0.32 -12.44
N ARG A 289 -2.38 -0.11 -11.99
CA ARG A 289 -2.25 -1.06 -10.87
C ARG A 289 -2.75 -0.48 -9.55
N TYR A 290 -2.45 0.80 -9.26
CA TYR A 290 -2.96 1.49 -8.09
C TYR A 290 -4.47 1.52 -8.09
N TRP A 291 -5.08 1.87 -9.22
CA TRP A 291 -6.54 1.90 -9.31
C TRP A 291 -7.16 0.55 -8.94
N VAL A 292 -6.61 -0.56 -9.45
CA VAL A 292 -7.09 -1.91 -9.10
C VAL A 292 -6.81 -2.26 -7.65
N ALA A 293 -5.64 -1.91 -7.11
CA ALA A 293 -5.30 -2.16 -5.71
C ALA A 293 -6.30 -1.50 -4.75
N PHE A 294 -6.74 -0.28 -5.07
CA PHE A 294 -7.69 0.43 -4.23
C PHE A 294 -9.14 0.03 -4.50
N ASN A 295 -9.56 0.02 -5.78
CA ASN A 295 -10.97 -0.13 -6.15
C ASN A 295 -11.42 -1.59 -6.32
N VAL A 296 -10.51 -2.56 -6.33
CA VAL A 296 -10.85 -3.99 -6.34
C VAL A 296 -10.36 -4.67 -5.06
N GLU A 297 -9.05 -4.66 -4.79
CA GLU A 297 -8.47 -5.43 -3.68
C GLU A 297 -8.88 -4.83 -2.32
N ARG A 298 -8.64 -3.53 -2.09
CA ARG A 298 -9.05 -2.88 -0.83
C ARG A 298 -10.55 -2.71 -0.68
N ALA A 299 -11.28 -2.51 -1.78
CA ALA A 299 -12.73 -2.48 -1.74
C ALA A 299 -13.29 -3.83 -1.28
N CYS A 300 -12.75 -4.94 -1.76
CA CYS A 300 -13.11 -6.28 -1.28
C CYS A 300 -12.79 -6.44 0.22
N GLN A 301 -11.59 -6.07 0.66
CA GLN A 301 -11.22 -6.11 2.09
C GLN A 301 -12.15 -5.24 2.96
N SER A 302 -12.55 -4.08 2.44
CA SER A 302 -13.49 -3.17 3.11
C SER A 302 -14.88 -3.79 3.28
N TYR A 303 -15.35 -4.56 2.30
CA TYR A 303 -16.61 -5.28 2.40
C TYR A 303 -16.64 -6.19 3.64
N PHE A 304 -15.51 -6.80 3.97
CA PHE A 304 -15.30 -7.67 5.13
C PHE A 304 -14.74 -6.94 6.36
N HIS A 305 -14.64 -5.61 6.35
CA HIS A 305 -14.17 -4.78 7.46
C HIS A 305 -12.72 -5.07 7.91
N CYS A 306 -11.86 -5.51 7.01
CA CYS A 306 -10.48 -5.93 7.30
C CYS A 306 -9.45 -5.44 6.28
N VAL A 307 -9.49 -4.15 5.94
CA VAL A 307 -8.48 -3.54 5.08
C VAL A 307 -7.10 -3.69 5.72
N SER A 308 -6.19 -4.37 5.03
CA SER A 308 -4.88 -4.76 5.56
C SER A 308 -3.85 -3.63 5.61
N CYS A 309 -4.13 -2.52 4.92
CA CYS A 309 -3.26 -1.34 4.89
C CYS A 309 -4.04 -0.09 4.52
N ILE A 310 -4.17 0.82 5.47
CA ILE A 310 -4.60 2.20 5.25
C ILE A 310 -3.38 2.98 4.78
N SER A 311 -3.40 3.48 3.55
CA SER A 311 -2.23 4.15 2.95
C SER A 311 -1.89 5.47 3.60
N GLY A 312 -0.58 5.72 3.75
CA GLY A 312 -0.02 6.94 4.30
C GLY A 312 -0.51 8.24 3.67
N PRO A 313 -0.68 8.34 2.33
CA PRO A 313 -1.18 9.57 1.71
C PRO A 313 -2.61 9.97 2.09
N LEU A 314 -3.47 9.01 2.49
CA LEU A 314 -4.88 9.28 2.75
C LEU A 314 -5.47 8.28 3.75
N GLY A 315 -5.12 8.42 5.01
CA GLY A 315 -5.62 7.60 6.11
C GLY A 315 -6.18 8.45 7.24
N LEU A 316 -7.35 8.07 7.79
CA LEU A 316 -7.96 8.70 8.95
C LEU A 316 -8.12 7.68 10.08
N TYR A 317 -7.72 8.05 11.27
CA TYR A 317 -7.66 7.19 12.45
C TYR A 317 -8.42 7.82 13.62
N ARG A 318 -9.09 6.98 14.46
CA ARG A 318 -9.59 7.44 15.75
C ARG A 318 -8.44 7.78 16.69
N ASN A 319 -8.36 9.01 17.14
CA ASN A 319 -7.23 9.48 17.93
C ASN A 319 -7.14 8.78 19.29
N ASN A 320 -8.27 8.60 19.97
CA ASN A 320 -8.31 7.89 21.25
C ASN A 320 -7.77 6.46 21.21
N LEU A 321 -7.85 5.79 20.05
CA LEU A 321 -7.24 4.47 19.83
C LEU A 321 -5.77 4.60 19.47
N LEU A 322 -5.42 5.58 18.63
CA LEU A 322 -4.05 5.85 18.21
C LEU A 322 -3.15 6.11 19.42
N GLN A 323 -3.60 6.92 20.37
CA GLN A 323 -2.84 7.23 21.60
C GLN A 323 -2.58 5.99 22.47
N GLN A 324 -3.48 5.01 22.50
CA GLN A 324 -3.32 3.79 23.31
C GLN A 324 -2.16 2.90 22.83
N PHE A 325 -1.81 2.90 21.57
CA PHE A 325 -0.76 2.05 21.04
C PHE A 325 0.44 2.82 20.47
N LEU A 326 0.47 4.13 20.62
CA LEU A 326 1.48 5.00 20.00
C LEU A 326 2.91 4.55 20.33
N GLU A 327 3.22 4.31 21.61
CA GLU A 327 4.53 3.83 22.07
C GLU A 327 4.87 2.46 21.48
N ALA A 328 3.92 1.55 21.48
CA ALA A 328 4.12 0.21 20.94
C ALA A 328 4.25 0.20 19.41
N TRP A 329 3.62 1.17 18.72
CA TRP A 329 3.79 1.37 17.28
C TRP A 329 5.18 1.92 16.95
N TYR A 330 5.65 2.93 17.70
CA TYR A 330 6.96 3.52 17.49
C TYR A 330 8.07 2.49 17.75
N ASN A 331 8.02 1.81 18.88
CA ASN A 331 9.05 0.87 19.34
C ASN A 331 9.02 -0.50 18.63
N GLN A 332 8.39 -0.60 17.46
CA GLN A 332 8.39 -1.84 16.69
C GLN A 332 9.80 -2.30 16.35
N LYS A 333 10.13 -3.54 16.73
CA LYS A 333 11.38 -4.21 16.38
C LYS A 333 11.09 -5.47 15.56
N PHE A 334 11.98 -5.78 14.65
CA PHE A 334 11.97 -7.03 13.90
C PHE A 334 13.40 -7.62 13.90
N LEU A 335 13.54 -8.85 14.38
CA LEU A 335 14.83 -9.51 14.58
C LEU A 335 15.86 -8.62 15.33
N GLY A 336 15.40 -7.94 16.39
CA GLY A 336 16.23 -7.05 17.21
C GLY A 336 16.47 -5.65 16.63
N THR A 337 16.17 -5.42 15.36
CA THR A 337 16.39 -4.13 14.68
C THR A 337 15.12 -3.26 14.72
N HIS A 338 15.29 -1.97 15.03
CA HIS A 338 14.19 -1.00 15.01
C HIS A 338 13.66 -0.80 13.58
N CYS A 339 12.34 -0.76 13.42
CA CYS A 339 11.70 -0.64 12.11
C CYS A 339 11.49 0.83 11.75
N THR A 340 12.08 1.29 10.64
CA THR A 340 12.03 2.68 10.19
C THR A 340 11.14 2.93 8.97
N PHE A 341 10.41 1.93 8.47
CA PHE A 341 9.52 2.02 7.31
C PHE A 341 8.29 1.11 7.46
N GLY A 342 7.26 1.35 6.66
CA GLY A 342 5.98 0.62 6.69
C GLY A 342 5.07 1.09 7.83
N ASP A 343 5.12 2.36 8.11
CA ASP A 343 4.44 3.03 9.22
C ASP A 343 2.93 2.91 9.12
N ASP A 344 2.39 3.15 7.93
CA ASP A 344 0.98 3.06 7.57
C ASP A 344 0.42 1.64 7.76
N ARG A 345 1.14 0.63 7.30
CA ARG A 345 0.75 -0.77 7.46
C ARG A 345 0.79 -1.19 8.93
N HIS A 346 1.80 -0.73 9.68
CA HIS A 346 1.89 -1.03 11.10
C HIS A 346 0.80 -0.33 11.92
N LEU A 347 0.47 0.95 11.62
CA LEU A 347 -0.68 1.63 12.21
C LEU A 347 -1.98 0.84 11.99
N THR A 348 -2.20 0.39 10.74
CA THR A 348 -3.37 -0.42 10.40
C THR A 348 -3.41 -1.71 11.21
N ASN A 349 -2.28 -2.41 11.32
CA ASN A 349 -2.18 -3.65 12.09
C ASN A 349 -2.40 -3.44 13.59
N ARG A 350 -1.98 -2.32 14.15
CA ARG A 350 -2.28 -1.98 15.54
C ARG A 350 -3.78 -1.82 15.77
N MET A 351 -4.50 -1.14 14.86
CA MET A 351 -5.97 -1.04 14.92
C MET A 351 -6.63 -2.43 14.87
N LEU A 352 -6.20 -3.28 13.92
CA LEU A 352 -6.69 -4.65 13.78
C LEU A 352 -6.35 -5.50 15.02
N SER A 353 -5.18 -5.33 15.62
CA SER A 353 -4.77 -6.06 16.84
C SER A 353 -5.67 -5.76 18.02
N MET A 354 -6.25 -4.58 18.09
CA MET A 354 -7.25 -4.20 19.11
C MET A 354 -8.65 -4.74 18.80
N GLY A 355 -8.87 -5.32 17.61
CA GLY A 355 -10.16 -5.87 17.16
C GLY A 355 -11.07 -4.85 16.47
N TYR A 356 -10.57 -3.65 16.19
CA TYR A 356 -11.31 -2.65 15.43
C TYR A 356 -11.30 -2.95 13.95
N ALA A 357 -12.41 -2.65 13.28
CA ALA A 357 -12.56 -2.76 11.85
C ALA A 357 -11.74 -1.68 11.12
N THR A 358 -11.29 -2.00 9.93
CA THR A 358 -10.66 -1.05 9.01
C THR A 358 -11.44 -1.01 7.70
N LYS A 359 -11.63 0.19 7.14
CA LYS A 359 -12.48 0.40 5.96
C LYS A 359 -11.72 1.15 4.86
N TYR A 360 -12.31 1.12 3.68
CA TYR A 360 -11.90 1.89 2.51
C TYR A 360 -13.11 2.59 1.91
N THR A 361 -12.93 3.80 1.39
CA THR A 361 -13.95 4.48 0.60
C THR A 361 -13.37 5.04 -0.70
N SER A 362 -14.01 4.72 -1.82
CA SER A 362 -13.63 5.26 -3.14
C SER A 362 -14.03 6.72 -3.34
N ARG A 363 -14.79 7.30 -2.42
CA ARG A 363 -15.27 8.68 -2.50
C ARG A 363 -14.22 9.68 -2.02
N SER A 364 -13.46 9.33 -1.00
CA SER A 364 -12.29 10.11 -0.59
C SER A 364 -11.14 9.85 -1.56
N ARG A 365 -10.53 10.89 -2.10
CA ARG A 365 -9.51 10.78 -3.13
C ARG A 365 -8.31 11.65 -2.83
N CYS A 366 -7.14 11.17 -3.20
CA CYS A 366 -5.93 11.97 -3.28
C CYS A 366 -5.09 11.56 -4.49
N TYR A 367 -4.09 12.39 -4.80
CA TYR A 367 -3.16 12.17 -5.91
C TYR A 367 -1.74 12.28 -5.36
N SER A 368 -0.93 11.23 -5.51
CA SER A 368 0.45 11.15 -5.05
C SER A 368 1.38 10.83 -6.21
N GLU A 369 2.62 11.25 -6.12
CA GLU A 369 3.64 10.98 -7.13
C GLU A 369 4.05 9.49 -7.11
N THR A 370 4.41 8.95 -8.26
CA THR A 370 5.07 7.64 -8.38
C THR A 370 6.38 7.78 -9.14
N PRO A 371 7.41 6.98 -8.82
CA PRO A 371 8.66 7.03 -9.56
C PRO A 371 8.48 6.82 -11.06
N SER A 372 9.08 7.70 -11.85
CA SER A 372 9.09 7.60 -13.31
C SER A 372 10.21 6.69 -13.84
N SER A 373 11.28 6.46 -13.07
CA SER A 373 12.36 5.54 -13.44
C SER A 373 12.13 4.14 -12.88
N PHE A 374 12.48 3.11 -13.67
CA PHE A 374 12.30 1.72 -13.28
C PHE A 374 13.08 1.34 -12.01
N LEU A 375 14.32 1.80 -11.86
CA LEU A 375 15.14 1.48 -10.70
C LEU A 375 14.58 2.06 -9.40
N ARG A 376 14.11 3.31 -9.42
CA ARG A 376 13.46 3.95 -8.27
C ARG A 376 12.15 3.24 -7.91
N TRP A 377 11.36 2.92 -8.92
CA TRP A 377 10.12 2.14 -8.74
C TRP A 377 10.42 0.78 -8.11
N LEU A 378 11.42 0.05 -8.61
CA LEU A 378 11.81 -1.26 -8.09
C LEU A 378 12.27 -1.17 -6.63
N SER A 379 13.06 -0.16 -6.28
CA SER A 379 13.50 0.12 -4.91
C SER A 379 12.31 0.39 -3.98
N GLN A 380 11.33 1.19 -4.44
CA GLN A 380 10.10 1.46 -3.71
C GLN A 380 9.28 0.16 -3.50
N GLN A 381 9.11 -0.66 -4.53
CA GLN A 381 8.35 -1.92 -4.46
C GLN A 381 9.04 -2.95 -3.55
N THR A 382 10.38 -3.00 -3.55
CA THR A 382 11.16 -3.85 -2.65
C THR A 382 10.93 -3.43 -1.19
N ARG A 383 10.98 -2.14 -0.88
CA ARG A 383 10.70 -1.60 0.45
C ARG A 383 9.27 -1.93 0.93
N TRP A 384 8.28 -1.78 0.05
CA TRP A 384 6.89 -2.14 0.37
C TRP A 384 6.71 -3.65 0.57
N SER A 385 7.45 -4.47 -0.18
CA SER A 385 7.42 -5.92 0.01
C SER A 385 8.05 -6.35 1.34
N LYS A 386 9.15 -5.71 1.79
CA LYS A 386 9.72 -5.91 3.14
C LYS A 386 8.68 -5.63 4.23
N SER A 387 8.04 -4.46 4.15
CA SER A 387 6.97 -4.09 5.08
C SER A 387 5.80 -5.08 5.02
N TYR A 388 5.38 -5.51 3.82
CA TYR A 388 4.30 -6.46 3.65
C TYR A 388 4.56 -7.77 4.38
N PHE A 389 5.71 -8.41 4.16
CA PHE A 389 6.01 -9.72 4.77
C PHE A 389 6.22 -9.62 6.28
N ARG A 390 6.87 -8.57 6.75
CA ARG A 390 7.02 -8.33 8.19
C ARG A 390 5.67 -8.17 8.88
N GLU A 391 4.80 -7.36 8.35
CA GLU A 391 3.48 -7.12 8.90
C GLU A 391 2.52 -8.31 8.68
N TRP A 392 2.73 -9.12 7.65
CA TRP A 392 1.99 -10.36 7.42
C TRP A 392 2.23 -11.37 8.55
N LEU A 393 3.50 -11.53 8.97
CA LEU A 393 3.85 -12.38 10.12
C LEU A 393 3.20 -11.87 11.42
N TYR A 394 3.25 -10.56 11.65
CA TYR A 394 2.64 -9.95 12.82
C TYR A 394 1.10 -10.03 12.80
N ASN A 395 0.51 -9.82 11.66
CA ASN A 395 -0.95 -9.80 11.46
C ASN A 395 -1.58 -11.19 11.71
N ALA A 396 -0.85 -12.28 11.45
CA ALA A 396 -1.32 -13.65 11.69
C ALA A 396 -1.77 -13.88 13.14
N LEU A 397 -1.20 -13.16 14.11
CA LEU A 397 -1.57 -13.23 15.52
C LEU A 397 -3.02 -12.77 15.78
N TRP A 398 -3.59 -11.99 14.89
CA TRP A 398 -4.88 -11.31 15.07
C TRP A 398 -5.98 -11.78 14.12
N TRP A 399 -5.71 -12.67 13.18
CA TRP A 399 -6.70 -13.19 12.22
C TRP A 399 -7.98 -13.70 12.89
N HIS A 400 -7.87 -14.33 14.04
CA HIS A 400 -9.00 -14.86 14.80
C HIS A 400 -9.97 -13.79 15.33
N ARG A 401 -9.59 -12.51 15.30
CA ARG A 401 -10.42 -11.37 15.74
C ARG A 401 -11.29 -10.80 14.63
N HIS A 402 -11.02 -11.17 13.39
CA HIS A 402 -11.63 -10.60 12.20
C HIS A 402 -12.40 -11.64 11.38
N HIS A 403 -13.00 -11.20 10.28
CA HIS A 403 -13.71 -12.07 9.36
C HIS A 403 -12.74 -13.08 8.72
N ALA A 404 -13.22 -14.30 8.46
CA ALA A 404 -12.41 -15.39 7.88
C ALA A 404 -11.79 -15.03 6.51
N TRP A 405 -12.38 -14.07 5.78
CA TRP A 405 -11.79 -13.52 4.55
C TRP A 405 -10.39 -12.97 4.75
N MET A 406 -10.12 -12.32 5.88
CA MET A 406 -8.80 -11.79 6.21
C MET A 406 -7.74 -12.90 6.26
N THR A 407 -8.05 -14.02 6.92
CA THR A 407 -7.18 -15.20 6.96
C THR A 407 -6.98 -15.79 5.57
N TYR A 408 -8.09 -16.00 4.85
CA TYR A 408 -8.08 -16.54 3.49
C TYR A 408 -7.21 -15.70 2.55
N GLU A 409 -7.48 -14.41 2.46
CA GLU A 409 -6.74 -13.51 1.58
C GLU A 409 -5.27 -13.36 1.99
N ALA A 410 -4.98 -13.30 3.28
CA ALA A 410 -3.62 -13.23 3.79
C ALA A 410 -2.81 -14.49 3.41
N VAL A 411 -3.37 -15.69 3.58
CA VAL A 411 -2.70 -16.94 3.18
C VAL A 411 -2.50 -16.99 1.67
N VAL A 412 -3.55 -16.73 0.88
CA VAL A 412 -3.46 -16.76 -0.58
C VAL A 412 -2.44 -15.74 -1.09
N SER A 413 -2.56 -14.48 -0.69
CA SER A 413 -1.68 -13.39 -1.18
C SER A 413 -0.24 -13.52 -0.67
N GLY A 414 -0.04 -14.01 0.55
CA GLY A 414 1.28 -14.20 1.15
C GLY A 414 2.06 -15.33 0.46
N LEU A 415 1.38 -16.40 0.09
CA LEU A 415 2.00 -17.59 -0.51
C LEU A 415 2.02 -17.56 -2.04
N PHE A 416 1.18 -16.74 -2.67
CA PHE A 416 1.09 -16.61 -4.12
C PHE A 416 2.45 -16.47 -4.84
N PRO A 417 3.40 -15.62 -4.38
CA PRO A 417 4.68 -15.47 -5.05
C PRO A 417 5.50 -16.77 -5.12
N PHE A 418 5.42 -17.60 -4.07
CA PHE A 418 6.16 -18.87 -4.01
C PHE A 418 5.60 -19.90 -5.00
N PHE A 419 4.28 -20.04 -5.05
CA PHE A 419 3.63 -20.94 -6.00
C PHE A 419 3.86 -20.50 -7.45
N VAL A 420 3.80 -19.20 -7.72
CA VAL A 420 4.10 -18.65 -9.05
C VAL A 420 5.55 -18.92 -9.44
N ALA A 421 6.52 -18.66 -8.55
CA ALA A 421 7.93 -18.95 -8.84
C ALA A 421 8.18 -20.43 -9.10
N ALA A 422 7.61 -21.31 -8.27
CA ALA A 422 7.71 -22.76 -8.45
C ALA A 422 7.09 -23.21 -9.78
N THR A 423 5.91 -22.69 -10.13
CA THR A 423 5.25 -22.97 -11.42
C THR A 423 6.11 -22.55 -12.61
N VAL A 424 6.63 -21.32 -12.57
CA VAL A 424 7.45 -20.78 -13.65
C VAL A 424 8.75 -21.56 -13.82
N LEU A 425 9.48 -21.81 -12.74
CA LEU A 425 10.72 -22.61 -12.80
C LEU A 425 10.46 -24.00 -13.35
N ARG A 426 9.40 -24.67 -12.87
CA ARG A 426 9.03 -25.98 -13.38
C ARG A 426 8.73 -25.96 -14.88
N LEU A 427 7.98 -24.98 -15.37
CA LEU A 427 7.66 -24.84 -16.79
C LEU A 427 8.92 -24.66 -17.66
N PHE A 428 9.85 -23.83 -17.19
CA PHE A 428 11.09 -23.56 -17.92
C PHE A 428 12.06 -24.77 -17.92
N TYR A 429 12.08 -25.58 -16.84
CA TYR A 429 13.04 -26.69 -16.71
C TYR A 429 12.50 -28.06 -17.08
N ALA A 430 11.20 -28.30 -16.93
CA ALA A 430 10.57 -29.59 -17.20
C ALA A 430 9.42 -29.52 -18.22
N GLY A 431 8.98 -28.29 -18.59
CA GLY A 431 7.95 -28.10 -19.59
C GLY A 431 8.47 -28.16 -21.01
N ARG A 432 7.58 -28.48 -21.96
CA ARG A 432 7.89 -28.38 -23.40
C ARG A 432 7.72 -26.94 -23.87
N PRO A 433 8.46 -26.48 -24.89
CA PRO A 433 8.37 -25.08 -25.38
C PRO A 433 6.96 -24.65 -25.77
N TRP A 434 6.16 -25.53 -26.38
CA TRP A 434 4.78 -25.21 -26.74
C TRP A 434 3.89 -25.01 -25.50
N ALA A 435 4.06 -25.84 -24.44
CA ALA A 435 3.32 -25.71 -23.20
C ALA A 435 3.67 -24.40 -22.47
N LEU A 436 4.95 -24.00 -22.50
CA LEU A 436 5.39 -22.73 -21.94
C LEU A 436 4.66 -21.54 -22.59
N LEU A 437 4.56 -21.50 -23.92
CA LEU A 437 3.87 -20.44 -24.66
C LEU A 437 2.38 -20.38 -24.30
N TRP A 438 1.71 -21.53 -24.23
CA TRP A 438 0.29 -21.60 -23.87
C TRP A 438 0.03 -21.17 -22.43
N VAL A 439 0.91 -21.49 -21.50
CA VAL A 439 0.81 -21.00 -20.10
C VAL A 439 1.02 -19.49 -20.05
N LEU A 440 1.98 -18.94 -20.78
CA LEU A 440 2.17 -17.50 -20.87
C LEU A 440 0.93 -16.81 -21.43
N LEU A 441 0.30 -17.38 -22.46
CA LEU A 441 -0.99 -16.89 -22.98
C LEU A 441 -2.10 -16.97 -21.95
N CYS A 442 -2.20 -18.04 -21.16
CA CYS A 442 -3.17 -18.15 -20.07
C CYS A 442 -2.96 -17.08 -19.02
N VAL A 443 -1.71 -16.81 -18.61
CA VAL A 443 -1.36 -15.71 -17.68
C VAL A 443 -1.83 -14.37 -18.24
N GLN A 444 -1.57 -14.10 -19.52
CA GLN A 444 -2.02 -12.88 -20.18
C GLN A 444 -3.56 -12.82 -20.28
N GLY A 445 -4.20 -13.94 -20.56
CA GLY A 445 -5.68 -14.04 -20.61
C GLY A 445 -6.32 -13.71 -19.26
N VAL A 446 -5.78 -14.26 -18.16
CA VAL A 446 -6.26 -13.94 -16.79
C VAL A 446 -6.00 -12.47 -16.46
N ALA A 447 -4.82 -11.94 -16.82
CA ALA A 447 -4.51 -10.53 -16.63
C ALA A 447 -5.45 -9.62 -17.45
N LEU A 448 -5.79 -10.03 -18.69
CA LEU A 448 -6.73 -9.33 -19.55
C LEU A 448 -8.16 -9.37 -18.97
N ALA A 449 -8.60 -10.51 -18.46
CA ALA A 449 -9.92 -10.63 -17.80
C ALA A 449 -10.03 -9.71 -16.57
N LYS A 450 -8.99 -9.67 -15.73
CA LYS A 450 -8.91 -8.73 -14.59
C LYS A 450 -8.93 -7.28 -15.07
N ALA A 451 -8.22 -6.97 -16.14
CA ALA A 451 -8.15 -5.63 -16.73
C ALA A 451 -9.49 -5.21 -17.37
N ALA A 452 -10.20 -6.15 -18.03
CA ALA A 452 -11.53 -5.92 -18.59
C ALA A 452 -12.58 -5.64 -17.49
N PHE A 453 -12.56 -6.40 -16.39
CA PHE A 453 -13.40 -6.10 -15.23
C PHE A 453 -13.11 -4.70 -14.67
N ALA A 454 -11.84 -4.34 -14.52
CA ALA A 454 -11.45 -3.01 -14.07
C ALA A 454 -11.87 -1.91 -15.05
N ALA A 455 -11.81 -2.17 -16.36
CA ALA A 455 -12.28 -1.25 -17.40
C ALA A 455 -13.79 -1.02 -17.32
N TRP A 456 -14.55 -2.09 -17.10
CA TRP A 456 -15.99 -2.02 -16.90
C TRP A 456 -16.35 -1.25 -15.63
N LEU A 457 -15.74 -1.59 -14.50
CA LEU A 457 -16.00 -0.93 -13.21
C LEU A 457 -15.65 0.56 -13.21
N ARG A 458 -14.58 0.93 -13.90
CA ARG A 458 -14.11 2.33 -14.01
C ARG A 458 -14.79 3.11 -15.11
N GLY A 459 -15.42 2.45 -16.09
CA GLY A 459 -15.94 3.06 -17.32
C GLY A 459 -14.83 3.61 -18.24
N CYS A 460 -13.62 2.97 -18.26
CA CYS A 460 -12.46 3.48 -18.98
C CYS A 460 -11.70 2.36 -19.68
N LEU A 461 -11.77 2.30 -21.02
CA LEU A 461 -11.11 1.26 -21.82
C LEU A 461 -9.58 1.21 -21.67
N ARG A 462 -8.91 2.31 -21.31
CA ARG A 462 -7.46 2.31 -21.05
C ARG A 462 -7.04 1.35 -19.94
N MET A 463 -7.97 0.94 -19.07
CA MET A 463 -7.70 -0.07 -18.05
C MET A 463 -7.33 -1.44 -18.63
N VAL A 464 -7.73 -1.76 -19.86
CA VAL A 464 -7.35 -3.00 -20.55
C VAL A 464 -5.84 -3.15 -20.67
N LEU A 465 -5.10 -2.03 -20.77
CA LEU A 465 -3.64 -1.99 -20.79
C LEU A 465 -2.98 -2.44 -19.46
N LEU A 466 -3.76 -2.62 -18.39
CA LEU A 466 -3.25 -3.24 -17.15
C LEU A 466 -2.71 -4.65 -17.38
N SER A 467 -3.18 -5.37 -18.41
CA SER A 467 -2.64 -6.69 -18.75
C SER A 467 -1.15 -6.66 -19.08
N LEU A 468 -0.63 -5.51 -19.54
CA LEU A 468 0.80 -5.29 -19.73
C LEU A 468 1.60 -5.25 -18.41
N TYR A 469 0.94 -5.19 -17.26
CA TYR A 469 1.62 -5.24 -15.96
C TYR A 469 2.09 -6.65 -15.60
N ALA A 470 1.54 -7.70 -16.22
CA ALA A 470 1.89 -9.08 -15.88
C ALA A 470 3.39 -9.40 -16.08
N PRO A 471 4.05 -9.05 -17.20
CA PRO A 471 5.50 -9.22 -17.34
C PRO A 471 6.30 -8.37 -16.35
N LEU A 472 5.86 -7.15 -16.07
CA LEU A 472 6.51 -6.30 -15.07
C LEU A 472 6.45 -6.96 -13.68
N TYR A 473 5.34 -7.63 -13.36
CA TYR A 473 5.23 -8.44 -12.14
C TYR A 473 6.19 -9.63 -12.17
N MET A 474 6.17 -10.41 -13.24
CA MET A 474 6.94 -11.67 -13.35
C MET A 474 8.45 -11.46 -13.39
N CYS A 475 8.92 -10.46 -14.14
CA CYS A 475 10.33 -10.21 -14.34
C CYS A 475 10.93 -9.17 -13.38
N GLY A 476 10.10 -8.33 -12.78
CA GLY A 476 10.54 -7.26 -11.88
C GLY A 476 10.15 -7.49 -10.42
N LEU A 477 8.84 -7.53 -10.15
CA LEU A 477 8.34 -7.53 -8.80
C LEU A 477 8.48 -8.88 -8.09
N LEU A 478 8.30 -9.99 -8.82
CA LEU A 478 8.42 -11.34 -8.24
C LEU A 478 9.82 -11.58 -7.66
N PRO A 479 10.94 -11.41 -8.41
CA PRO A 479 12.28 -11.56 -7.85
C PRO A 479 12.59 -10.53 -6.76
N ALA A 480 12.08 -9.30 -6.85
CA ALA A 480 12.24 -8.28 -5.82
C ALA A 480 11.59 -8.69 -4.48
N LYS A 481 10.51 -9.47 -4.50
CA LYS A 481 9.89 -10.00 -3.27
C LYS A 481 10.78 -10.99 -2.54
N PHE A 482 11.56 -11.80 -3.25
CA PHE A 482 12.53 -12.71 -2.62
C PHE A 482 13.69 -11.94 -1.97
N LEU A 483 14.21 -10.89 -2.64
CA LEU A 483 15.17 -9.99 -2.00
C LEU A 483 14.59 -9.33 -0.75
N ALA A 484 13.33 -8.91 -0.82
CA ALA A 484 12.65 -8.30 0.32
C ALA A 484 12.58 -9.24 1.53
N LEU A 485 12.33 -10.54 1.32
CA LEU A 485 12.28 -11.53 2.39
C LEU A 485 13.61 -11.71 3.12
N VAL A 486 14.72 -11.78 2.37
CA VAL A 486 16.05 -11.98 2.98
C VAL A 486 16.65 -10.69 3.55
N THR A 487 16.04 -9.54 3.28
CA THR A 487 16.51 -8.23 3.74
C THR A 487 15.47 -7.47 4.58
N MET A 488 14.50 -8.17 5.18
CA MET A 488 13.43 -7.53 5.98
C MET A 488 13.92 -6.71 7.18
N ASN A 489 15.07 -7.07 7.73
CA ASN A 489 15.71 -6.40 8.86
C ASN A 489 16.54 -5.16 8.45
N GLN A 490 16.85 -5.00 7.16
CA GLN A 490 17.58 -3.83 6.68
C GLN A 490 16.65 -2.64 6.57
N SER A 491 16.93 -1.60 7.35
CA SER A 491 16.18 -0.36 7.36
C SER A 491 16.85 0.69 6.46
N GLY A 492 16.06 1.53 5.84
CA GLY A 492 16.50 2.66 5.03
C GLY A 492 15.30 3.38 4.45
N TRP A 493 15.23 4.69 4.70
CA TRP A 493 14.18 5.50 4.12
C TRP A 493 14.65 6.06 2.77
N GLY A 494 14.29 5.42 1.66
CA GLY A 494 14.45 5.95 0.31
C GLY A 494 13.09 6.26 -0.28
N THR A 495 12.74 7.53 -0.43
CA THR A 495 11.46 7.95 -1.04
C THR A 495 11.66 8.47 -2.46
N SER A 496 10.58 8.48 -3.23
CA SER A 496 10.44 9.29 -4.46
C SER A 496 10.46 10.78 -4.08
N GLY A 497 10.87 11.65 -4.97
CA GLY A 497 10.84 13.10 -4.76
C GLY A 497 12.17 13.73 -4.30
N ARG A 498 13.09 12.98 -3.73
CA ARG A 498 14.31 13.52 -3.12
C ARG A 498 15.39 13.94 -4.10
N ARG A 499 16.03 15.07 -3.83
CA ARG A 499 17.12 15.63 -4.64
C ARG A 499 18.41 14.76 -4.66
N LYS A 500 18.68 13.98 -3.60
CA LYS A 500 19.93 13.18 -3.47
C LYS A 500 19.57 11.69 -3.34
N LEU A 501 19.50 10.97 -4.46
CA LEU A 501 19.50 9.52 -4.47
C LEU A 501 20.86 9.02 -4.93
N ALA A 502 21.57 8.34 -4.04
CA ALA A 502 22.72 7.54 -4.42
C ALA A 502 22.28 6.44 -5.40
N ALA A 503 23.05 6.19 -6.46
CA ALA A 503 22.81 5.11 -7.41
C ALA A 503 22.95 3.76 -6.70
N ASN A 504 21.82 3.16 -6.31
CA ASN A 504 21.79 1.85 -5.67
C ASN A 504 21.26 0.81 -6.66
N TYR A 505 22.15 -0.03 -7.18
CA TYR A 505 21.85 -1.09 -8.15
C TYR A 505 21.55 -2.45 -7.50
N VAL A 506 21.65 -2.59 -6.19
CA VAL A 506 21.36 -3.84 -5.46
C VAL A 506 19.98 -4.43 -5.79
N PRO A 507 18.91 -3.64 -5.99
CA PRO A 507 17.61 -4.18 -6.40
C PRO A 507 17.61 -4.88 -7.75
N LEU A 508 18.61 -4.68 -8.62
CA LEU A 508 18.73 -5.38 -9.90
C LEU A 508 19.32 -6.78 -9.77
N LEU A 509 20.06 -7.07 -8.69
CA LEU A 509 20.68 -8.39 -8.48
C LEU A 509 19.67 -9.56 -8.55
N PRO A 510 18.54 -9.54 -7.82
CA PRO A 510 17.56 -10.62 -7.92
C PRO A 510 16.94 -10.74 -9.31
N LEU A 511 16.81 -9.63 -10.07
CA LEU A 511 16.33 -9.65 -11.44
C LEU A 511 17.32 -10.36 -12.36
N ALA A 512 18.61 -10.07 -12.22
CA ALA A 512 19.67 -10.72 -12.99
C ALA A 512 19.73 -12.22 -12.71
N LEU A 513 19.68 -12.62 -11.43
CA LEU A 513 19.64 -14.03 -11.02
C LEU A 513 18.40 -14.74 -11.57
N TRP A 514 17.23 -14.10 -11.49
CA TRP A 514 15.99 -14.64 -12.03
C TRP A 514 16.04 -14.81 -13.54
N ALA A 515 16.56 -13.83 -14.27
CA ALA A 515 16.75 -13.89 -15.71
C ALA A 515 17.70 -15.03 -16.10
N LEU A 516 18.82 -15.21 -15.37
CA LEU A 516 19.75 -16.32 -15.60
C LEU A 516 19.10 -17.68 -15.36
N LEU A 517 18.29 -17.82 -14.29
CA LEU A 517 17.54 -19.05 -14.01
C LEU A 517 16.55 -19.37 -15.13
N LEU A 518 15.79 -18.38 -15.61
CA LEU A 518 14.82 -18.58 -16.68
C LEU A 518 15.52 -18.90 -18.01
N LEU A 519 16.60 -18.20 -18.32
CA LEU A 519 17.39 -18.46 -19.53
C LEU A 519 18.01 -19.87 -19.50
N GLY A 520 18.56 -20.30 -18.37
CA GLY A 520 19.10 -21.66 -18.20
C GLY A 520 18.03 -22.73 -18.41
N GLY A 521 16.82 -22.51 -17.85
CA GLY A 521 15.68 -23.41 -18.09
C GLY A 521 15.23 -23.46 -19.54
N LEU A 522 15.16 -22.28 -20.20
CA LEU A 522 14.79 -22.18 -21.61
C LEU A 522 15.82 -22.89 -22.50
N VAL A 523 17.12 -22.64 -22.30
CA VAL A 523 18.19 -23.31 -23.04
C VAL A 523 18.10 -24.83 -22.87
N ARG A 524 17.90 -25.31 -21.64
CA ARG A 524 17.70 -26.75 -21.38
C ARG A 524 16.49 -27.31 -22.13
N SER A 525 15.33 -26.62 -22.06
CA SER A 525 14.09 -27.05 -22.73
C SER A 525 14.27 -27.10 -24.25
N VAL A 526 14.86 -26.07 -24.85
CA VAL A 526 15.12 -26.03 -26.27
C VAL A 526 16.15 -27.07 -26.69
N ALA A 527 17.26 -27.26 -25.95
CA ALA A 527 18.27 -28.28 -26.23
C ALA A 527 17.70 -29.70 -26.13
N HIS A 528 16.81 -29.96 -25.21
CA HIS A 528 16.09 -31.24 -25.08
C HIS A 528 15.21 -31.47 -26.33
N GLU A 529 14.46 -30.47 -26.74
CA GLU A 529 13.55 -30.56 -27.88
C GLU A 529 14.31 -30.66 -29.22
N ALA A 530 15.44 -29.98 -29.36
CA ALA A 530 16.29 -30.06 -30.57
C ALA A 530 16.92 -31.45 -30.78
N ARG A 531 17.06 -32.24 -29.70
CA ARG A 531 17.55 -33.63 -29.77
C ARG A 531 16.45 -34.66 -30.02
N ALA A 532 15.20 -34.25 -29.96
CA ALA A 532 14.08 -35.15 -30.14
C ALA A 532 13.84 -35.43 -31.62
N ASP A 533 13.41 -36.66 -31.93
CA ASP A 533 13.00 -37.03 -33.28
C ASP A 533 11.67 -36.37 -33.66
N TRP A 534 11.65 -35.58 -34.72
CA TRP A 534 10.48 -34.82 -35.19
C TRP A 534 9.70 -35.52 -36.32
N SER A 535 10.03 -36.78 -36.63
CA SER A 535 9.45 -37.50 -37.78
C SER A 535 8.06 -38.13 -37.49
N GLY A 536 7.61 -38.20 -36.23
CA GLY A 536 6.36 -38.83 -35.85
C GLY A 536 5.13 -37.92 -35.97
N PRO A 537 3.91 -38.48 -36.20
CA PRO A 537 2.67 -37.71 -36.33
C PRO A 537 2.28 -36.89 -35.07
N SER A 538 2.65 -37.37 -33.89
CA SER A 538 2.47 -36.61 -32.62
C SER A 538 3.30 -35.33 -32.59
N ARG A 539 4.46 -35.32 -33.26
CA ARG A 539 5.34 -34.17 -33.35
C ARG A 539 4.84 -33.08 -34.31
N ALA A 540 4.10 -33.46 -35.36
CA ALA A 540 3.44 -32.50 -36.24
C ALA A 540 2.39 -31.68 -35.45
N ALA A 541 1.62 -32.31 -34.57
CA ALA A 541 0.67 -31.62 -33.70
C ALA A 541 1.37 -30.68 -32.70
N GLU A 542 2.51 -31.09 -32.12
CA GLU A 542 3.32 -30.25 -31.24
C GLU A 542 3.92 -29.05 -31.95
N ALA A 543 4.43 -29.21 -33.17
CA ALA A 543 4.93 -28.13 -34.02
C ALA A 543 3.82 -27.11 -34.34
N TYR A 544 2.62 -27.62 -34.65
CA TYR A 544 1.44 -26.77 -34.86
C TYR A 544 1.11 -25.97 -33.59
N HIS A 545 1.04 -26.61 -32.41
CA HIS A 545 0.76 -25.91 -31.16
C HIS A 545 1.85 -24.89 -30.81
N LEU A 546 3.12 -25.18 -31.08
CA LEU A 546 4.22 -24.26 -30.90
C LEU A 546 4.05 -23.02 -31.79
N ALA A 547 3.80 -23.24 -33.09
CA ALA A 547 3.61 -22.16 -34.06
C ALA A 547 2.36 -21.33 -33.75
N ALA A 548 1.24 -21.98 -33.46
CA ALA A 548 0.00 -21.31 -33.10
C ALA A 548 0.14 -20.52 -31.79
N GLY A 549 0.76 -21.11 -30.78
CA GLY A 549 1.04 -20.44 -29.50
C GLY A 549 1.98 -19.25 -29.65
N ALA A 550 3.05 -19.37 -30.45
CA ALA A 550 3.97 -18.27 -30.74
C ALA A 550 3.26 -17.15 -31.52
N GLY A 551 2.48 -17.49 -32.56
CA GLY A 551 1.69 -16.52 -33.31
C GLY A 551 0.68 -15.77 -32.46
N ALA A 552 -0.07 -16.48 -31.62
CA ALA A 552 -1.03 -15.88 -30.69
C ALA A 552 -0.34 -14.98 -29.65
N TYR A 553 0.80 -15.40 -29.09
CA TYR A 553 1.55 -14.63 -28.11
C TYR A 553 2.14 -13.36 -28.73
N VAL A 554 2.76 -13.45 -29.89
CA VAL A 554 3.26 -12.28 -30.64
C VAL A 554 2.12 -11.36 -31.04
N GLY A 555 1.02 -11.92 -31.57
CA GLY A 555 -0.18 -11.15 -31.93
C GLY A 555 -0.76 -10.37 -30.76
N TYR A 556 -0.86 -10.99 -29.60
CA TYR A 556 -1.27 -10.31 -28.35
C TYR A 556 -0.38 -9.09 -28.06
N TRP A 557 0.95 -9.28 -28.10
CA TRP A 557 1.89 -8.18 -27.80
C TRP A 557 1.83 -7.08 -28.84
N VAL A 558 1.75 -7.40 -30.12
CA VAL A 558 1.62 -6.41 -31.20
C VAL A 558 0.36 -5.55 -30.98
N VAL A 559 -0.79 -6.19 -30.71
CA VAL A 559 -2.04 -5.49 -30.46
C VAL A 559 -1.92 -4.59 -29.23
N MET A 560 -1.46 -5.12 -28.09
CA MET A 560 -1.42 -4.39 -26.84
C MET A 560 -0.42 -3.23 -26.84
N LEU A 561 0.76 -3.42 -27.47
CA LEU A 561 1.76 -2.36 -27.61
C LEU A 561 1.28 -1.28 -28.60
N THR A 562 0.57 -1.66 -29.66
CA THR A 562 -0.06 -0.71 -30.59
C THR A 562 -1.13 0.12 -29.87
N LEU A 563 -2.00 -0.53 -29.09
CA LEU A 563 -3.00 0.16 -28.27
C LEU A 563 -2.35 1.11 -27.25
N TYR A 564 -1.26 0.69 -26.62
CA TYR A 564 -0.49 1.56 -25.73
C TYR A 564 0.09 2.77 -26.48
N TRP A 565 0.74 2.53 -27.61
CA TRP A 565 1.38 3.60 -28.38
C TRP A 565 0.36 4.59 -28.94
N VAL A 566 -0.73 4.11 -29.53
CA VAL A 566 -1.80 4.96 -30.10
C VAL A 566 -2.58 5.65 -28.98
N GLY A 567 -3.09 4.88 -28.03
CA GLY A 567 -4.02 5.37 -27.00
C GLY A 567 -3.35 6.25 -25.95
N VAL A 568 -2.07 6.01 -25.62
CA VAL A 568 -1.36 6.73 -24.58
C VAL A 568 -0.38 7.74 -25.17
N ARG A 569 0.55 7.28 -26.03
CA ARG A 569 1.61 8.15 -26.55
C ARG A 569 1.12 9.18 -27.57
N ARG A 570 0.24 8.81 -28.48
CA ARG A 570 -0.20 9.69 -29.57
C ARG A 570 -1.36 10.60 -29.16
N LEU A 571 -2.41 10.03 -28.57
CA LEU A 571 -3.62 10.79 -28.25
C LEU A 571 -3.48 11.61 -26.96
N CYS A 572 -2.76 11.13 -25.93
CA CYS A 572 -2.58 11.89 -24.70
C CYS A 572 -1.55 13.02 -24.88
N ARG A 573 -0.45 12.81 -25.65
CA ARG A 573 0.47 13.94 -25.95
C ARG A 573 -0.18 15.09 -26.72
N ARG A 574 -1.17 14.82 -27.58
CA ARG A 574 -1.91 15.88 -28.27
C ARG A 574 -2.80 16.69 -27.32
N ARG A 575 -3.30 16.10 -26.22
CA ARG A 575 -4.11 16.80 -25.21
C ARG A 575 -3.27 17.58 -24.20
N THR A 576 -2.08 17.14 -23.86
CA THR A 576 -1.18 17.84 -22.91
C THR A 576 -0.40 18.98 -23.56
N GLY A 577 -0.27 19.02 -24.90
CA GLY A 577 0.29 20.14 -25.63
C GLY A 577 -0.52 21.44 -25.53
N GLY A 578 -1.76 21.39 -25.01
CA GLY A 578 -2.62 22.56 -24.75
C GLY A 578 -2.76 22.98 -23.29
N TYR A 579 -2.25 22.18 -22.34
CA TYR A 579 -2.26 22.47 -20.91
C TYR A 579 -0.84 22.47 -20.34
N ARG A 580 0.03 23.37 -20.81
CA ARG A 580 1.04 23.95 -19.93
C ARG A 580 0.26 24.88 -19.01
N VAL A 581 0.00 24.41 -17.79
CA VAL A 581 -0.51 25.22 -16.71
C VAL A 581 0.40 26.43 -16.61
N GLN A 582 -0.13 27.61 -16.92
CA GLN A 582 0.42 28.84 -16.41
C GLN A 582 0.36 28.75 -14.90
N VAL A 583 1.51 28.92 -14.27
CA VAL A 583 1.78 28.95 -12.84
C VAL A 583 0.89 30.02 -12.16
#